data_5a48a571e16f2a53c39fce89deec2d2b
#
_entry.id   5a48a571e16f2a53c39fce89deec2d2b
#
_cell.length_a   1.000
_cell.length_b   1.000
_cell.length_c   1.000
_cell.angle_alpha   90.00
_cell.angle_beta   90.00
_cell.angle_gamma   90.00
#
_symmetry.space_group_name_H-M   'P 1'
#
loop_
_entity.id
_entity.type
_entity.pdbx_description
1 polymer ?
#
loop_
_entity_poly.entity_id
_entity_poly.type
_entity_poly.pdbx_seq_one_letter_code
_entity_poly.pdbx_strand_id
1 'polypeptide(L)'
;RVYSEIYPHDITVEELKALPNVKGIIINGGPNNVIDGVAIDVNPAIYAMGIPVMAAGHDKAACEVKLAEFTDDIEAIKNAVKAFVFDTCKAEANWNMTNFVNDQIELIKRQVGDKKVLLALSGGVDSSVVAALLLKAIGDNLVCVHVNHGLMRKGESEDVVEVFSNQLKANLVYVDVTDRFLNKLAGVEDPEQKRKIIGGEFIRVFEDCLLYTS
;
A
#
# COMPACT_ATOMS: atom_id res chain seq x y z
N ARG A 1 -10.55 -1.45 -16.10
CA ARG A 1 -10.00 -0.23 -15.48
C ARG A 1 -8.56 -0.05 -15.90
N VAL A 2 -8.04 1.18 -15.78
CA VAL A 2 -6.62 1.50 -15.99
C VAL A 2 -6.00 1.71 -14.62
N TYR A 3 -4.73 1.30 -14.45
CA TYR A 3 -3.97 1.58 -13.25
C TYR A 3 -3.67 3.08 -13.15
N SER A 4 -3.81 3.66 -11.96
CA SER A 4 -3.50 5.06 -11.69
C SER A 4 -2.95 5.23 -10.27
N GLU A 5 -2.00 6.13 -10.12
CA GLU A 5 -1.44 6.53 -8.82
C GLU A 5 -1.54 8.04 -8.64
N ILE A 6 -1.58 8.48 -7.39
CA ILE A 6 -1.65 9.90 -7.02
C ILE A 6 -0.30 10.28 -6.43
N TYR A 7 0.28 11.35 -6.95
CA TYR A 7 1.53 11.94 -6.49
C TYR A 7 1.31 13.39 -6.06
N PRO A 8 2.12 13.92 -5.14
CA PRO A 8 2.06 15.31 -4.76
C PRO A 8 2.51 16.21 -5.92
N HIS A 9 2.11 17.50 -5.87
CA HIS A 9 2.35 18.47 -6.93
C HIS A 9 3.84 18.80 -7.14
N ASP A 10 4.69 18.55 -6.17
CA ASP A 10 6.13 18.81 -6.14
C ASP A 10 6.96 17.61 -6.61
N ILE A 11 6.32 16.54 -7.12
CA ILE A 11 7.05 15.41 -7.72
C ILE A 11 8.02 15.92 -8.79
N THR A 12 9.25 15.44 -8.76
CA THR A 12 10.29 15.82 -9.71
C THR A 12 10.17 15.09 -11.04
N VAL A 13 10.78 15.66 -12.09
CA VAL A 13 10.84 15.02 -13.41
C VAL A 13 11.63 13.72 -13.36
N GLU A 14 12.65 13.66 -12.52
CA GLU A 14 13.49 12.47 -12.30
C GLU A 14 12.67 11.33 -11.68
N GLU A 15 11.88 11.63 -10.66
CA GLU A 15 10.98 10.67 -10.04
C GLU A 15 9.92 10.18 -11.02
N LEU A 16 9.28 11.08 -11.79
CA LEU A 16 8.32 10.69 -12.81
C LEU A 16 8.93 9.79 -13.91
N LYS A 17 10.17 10.06 -14.32
CA LYS A 17 10.88 9.23 -15.30
C LYS A 17 11.27 7.85 -14.75
N ALA A 18 11.43 7.72 -13.44
CA ALA A 18 11.71 6.45 -12.78
C ALA A 18 10.48 5.55 -12.68
N LEU A 19 9.27 6.11 -12.83
CA LEU A 19 8.04 5.34 -12.81
C LEU A 19 7.92 4.46 -14.06
N PRO A 20 7.53 3.20 -13.92
CA PRO A 20 7.38 2.31 -15.05
C PRO A 20 6.16 2.69 -15.90
N ASN A 21 6.36 2.82 -17.20
CA ASN A 21 5.27 2.82 -18.19
C ASN A 21 4.21 3.93 -18.01
N VAL A 22 4.62 5.14 -17.66
CA VAL A 22 3.71 6.30 -17.57
C VAL A 22 3.14 6.62 -18.95
N LYS A 23 1.82 6.55 -19.11
CA LYS A 23 1.10 6.79 -20.37
C LYS A 23 0.48 8.17 -20.47
N GLY A 24 0.19 8.80 -19.34
CA GLY A 24 -0.41 10.12 -19.28
C GLY A 24 -0.39 10.67 -17.87
N ILE A 25 -0.53 11.97 -17.76
CA ILE A 25 -0.55 12.71 -16.49
C ILE A 25 -1.85 13.51 -16.41
N ILE A 26 -2.54 13.41 -15.29
CA ILE A 26 -3.71 14.27 -15.01
C ILE A 26 -3.33 15.19 -13.84
N ILE A 27 -3.30 16.49 -14.13
CA ILE A 27 -3.10 17.51 -13.11
C ILE A 27 -4.47 17.88 -12.56
N ASN A 28 -4.74 17.48 -11.31
CA ASN A 28 -6.00 17.76 -10.65
C ASN A 28 -5.86 19.06 -9.84
N GLY A 29 -6.53 20.11 -10.27
CA GLY A 29 -6.67 21.36 -9.55
C GLY A 29 -7.81 21.29 -8.54
N GLY A 30 -7.68 22.08 -7.50
CA GLY A 30 -8.74 22.31 -6.50
C GLY A 30 -9.04 23.80 -6.34
N PRO A 31 -10.08 24.16 -5.61
CA PRO A 31 -10.42 25.56 -5.35
C PRO A 31 -9.34 26.32 -4.59
N ASN A 32 -8.39 25.61 -3.99
CA ASN A 32 -7.30 26.20 -3.20
C ASN A 32 -5.95 26.05 -3.94
N ASN A 33 -5.85 26.63 -5.13
CA ASN A 33 -4.59 26.67 -5.90
C ASN A 33 -3.55 27.63 -5.32
N VAL A 34 -3.85 28.24 -4.18
CA VAL A 34 -2.97 29.21 -3.50
C VAL A 34 -2.89 28.85 -2.03
N ILE A 35 -1.69 28.54 -1.54
CA ILE A 35 -1.39 28.40 -0.10
C ILE A 35 -0.47 29.55 0.29
N ASP A 36 -0.85 30.30 1.35
CA ASP A 36 -0.09 31.44 1.88
C ASP A 36 0.27 32.50 0.81
N GLY A 37 -0.61 32.72 -0.18
CA GLY A 37 -0.40 33.65 -1.26
C GLY A 37 0.49 33.17 -2.41
N VAL A 38 0.96 31.93 -2.35
CA VAL A 38 1.77 31.29 -3.41
C VAL A 38 0.90 30.31 -4.21
N ALA A 39 0.88 30.48 -5.54
CA ALA A 39 0.20 29.54 -6.41
C ALA A 39 0.89 28.17 -6.38
N ILE A 40 0.12 27.13 -6.09
CA ILE A 40 0.59 25.76 -6.14
C ILE A 40 0.56 25.32 -7.60
N ASP A 41 1.69 24.91 -8.14
CA ASP A 41 1.82 24.43 -9.49
C ASP A 41 2.82 23.27 -9.57
N VAL A 42 2.71 22.48 -10.63
CA VAL A 42 3.67 21.42 -10.93
C VAL A 42 4.90 22.01 -11.63
N ASN A 43 6.03 21.31 -11.57
CA ASN A 43 7.23 21.70 -12.27
C ASN A 43 6.94 21.86 -13.77
N PRO A 44 7.21 23.05 -14.39
CA PRO A 44 6.95 23.29 -15.80
C PRO A 44 7.64 22.30 -16.76
N ALA A 45 8.75 21.70 -16.34
CA ALA A 45 9.45 20.69 -17.14
C ALA A 45 8.62 19.40 -17.35
N ILE A 46 7.59 19.15 -16.54
CA ILE A 46 6.67 18.03 -16.74
C ILE A 46 5.94 18.13 -18.07
N TYR A 47 5.57 19.34 -18.50
CA TYR A 47 4.92 19.57 -19.80
C TYR A 47 5.83 19.30 -21.01
N ALA A 48 7.13 19.32 -20.81
CA ALA A 48 8.13 19.05 -21.86
C ALA A 48 8.57 17.58 -21.94
N MET A 49 7.98 16.68 -21.13
CA MET A 49 8.38 15.27 -21.09
C MET A 49 7.91 14.44 -22.29
N GLY A 50 7.06 14.99 -23.17
CA GLY A 50 6.46 14.24 -24.27
C GLY A 50 5.40 13.22 -23.85
N ILE A 51 4.91 13.32 -22.62
CA ILE A 51 3.82 12.51 -22.08
C ILE A 51 2.54 13.36 -22.14
N PRO A 52 1.40 12.84 -22.66
CA PRO A 52 0.14 13.55 -22.66
C PRO A 52 -0.26 14.04 -21.28
N VAL A 53 -0.65 15.30 -21.18
CA VAL A 53 -1.08 15.93 -19.94
C VAL A 53 -2.49 16.46 -20.07
N MET A 54 -3.36 16.13 -19.11
CA MET A 54 -4.70 16.66 -18.98
C MET A 54 -4.77 17.55 -17.73
N ALA A 55 -5.30 18.75 -17.86
CA ALA A 55 -5.53 19.63 -16.72
C ALA A 55 -7.02 19.60 -16.34
N ALA A 56 -7.31 19.21 -15.11
CA ALA A 56 -8.63 19.26 -14.52
C ALA A 56 -8.68 20.42 -13.49
N GLY A 57 -9.48 21.46 -13.79
CA GLY A 57 -9.54 22.64 -12.91
C GLY A 57 -8.31 23.56 -12.95
N HIS A 58 -7.41 23.37 -13.93
CA HIS A 58 -6.28 24.24 -14.21
C HIS A 58 -6.38 24.82 -15.62
N ASP A 59 -6.16 26.12 -15.77
CA ASP A 59 -6.05 26.74 -17.09
C ASP A 59 -4.56 26.82 -17.50
N LYS A 60 -4.03 25.71 -18.00
CA LYS A 60 -2.65 25.63 -18.48
C LYS A 60 -2.61 25.53 -19.99
N ALA A 61 -1.96 26.50 -20.64
CA ALA A 61 -1.84 26.57 -22.07
C ALA A 61 -1.06 25.37 -22.69
N ALA A 62 -0.21 24.73 -21.89
CA ALA A 62 0.64 23.63 -22.32
C ALA A 62 -0.01 22.24 -22.27
N CYS A 63 -1.25 22.11 -21.77
CA CYS A 63 -1.94 20.81 -21.71
C CYS A 63 -2.56 20.47 -23.07
N GLU A 64 -2.44 19.22 -23.50
CA GLU A 64 -3.06 18.73 -24.75
C GLU A 64 -4.59 18.72 -24.67
N VAL A 65 -5.14 18.41 -23.50
CA VAL A 65 -6.57 18.42 -23.21
C VAL A 65 -6.82 19.22 -21.95
N LYS A 66 -7.67 20.25 -22.05
CA LYS A 66 -8.13 20.99 -20.90
C LYS A 66 -9.55 20.54 -20.55
N LEU A 67 -9.77 20.08 -19.33
CA LEU A 67 -11.09 20.11 -18.74
C LEU A 67 -11.31 21.53 -18.22
N ALA A 68 -11.92 22.37 -19.06
CA ALA A 68 -12.36 23.68 -18.63
C ALA A 68 -13.48 23.49 -17.62
N GLU A 69 -13.30 24.00 -16.41
CA GLU A 69 -14.24 24.07 -15.32
C GLU A 69 -14.97 22.75 -14.97
N PHE A 70 -15.01 22.40 -13.68
CA PHE A 70 -15.89 21.36 -13.17
C PHE A 70 -17.33 21.81 -13.45
N THR A 71 -17.92 21.25 -14.49
CA THR A 71 -19.35 21.32 -14.70
C THR A 71 -20.01 20.26 -13.84
N ASP A 72 -21.23 20.48 -13.39
CA ASP A 72 -22.03 19.46 -12.68
C ASP A 72 -22.40 18.26 -13.59
N ASP A 73 -21.99 18.29 -14.86
CA ASP A 73 -22.20 17.21 -15.81
C ASP A 73 -21.13 16.11 -15.67
N ILE A 74 -21.42 15.17 -14.80
CA ILE A 74 -20.58 14.00 -14.53
C ILE A 74 -20.32 13.16 -15.80
N GLU A 75 -21.29 13.08 -16.71
CA GLU A 75 -21.12 12.29 -17.94
C GLU A 75 -20.17 12.98 -18.93
N ALA A 76 -20.20 14.31 -19.03
CA ALA A 76 -19.22 15.06 -19.82
C ALA A 76 -17.80 14.87 -19.29
N ILE A 77 -17.61 14.94 -17.97
CA ILE A 77 -16.32 14.69 -17.33
C ILE A 77 -15.84 13.26 -17.59
N LYS A 78 -16.68 12.25 -17.39
CA LYS A 78 -16.34 10.85 -17.66
C LYS A 78 -15.92 10.62 -19.12
N ASN A 79 -16.65 11.22 -20.07
CA ASN A 79 -16.34 11.08 -21.50
C ASN A 79 -15.01 11.75 -21.85
N ALA A 80 -14.72 12.94 -21.32
CA ALA A 80 -13.47 13.62 -21.54
C ALA A 80 -12.26 12.84 -20.96
N VAL A 81 -12.37 12.36 -19.71
CA VAL A 81 -11.34 11.52 -19.09
C VAL A 81 -11.16 10.20 -19.86
N LYS A 82 -12.26 9.58 -20.31
CA LYS A 82 -12.21 8.35 -21.10
C LYS A 82 -11.51 8.56 -22.42
N ALA A 83 -11.83 9.61 -23.16
CA ALA A 83 -11.16 9.97 -24.41
C ALA A 83 -9.66 10.25 -24.18
N PHE A 84 -9.31 11.03 -23.16
CA PHE A 84 -7.91 11.27 -22.83
C PHE A 84 -7.15 9.96 -22.53
N VAL A 85 -7.68 9.11 -21.65
CA VAL A 85 -7.02 7.88 -21.22
C VAL A 85 -6.86 6.87 -22.37
N PHE A 86 -7.90 6.66 -23.16
CA PHE A 86 -7.90 5.61 -24.18
C PHE A 86 -7.49 6.10 -25.57
N ASP A 87 -7.91 7.31 -25.96
CA ASP A 87 -7.65 7.79 -27.31
C ASP A 87 -6.35 8.60 -27.41
N THR A 88 -6.02 9.39 -26.38
CA THR A 88 -4.78 10.18 -26.34
C THR A 88 -3.62 9.39 -25.75
N CYS A 89 -3.76 8.87 -24.52
CA CYS A 89 -2.69 8.14 -23.83
C CYS A 89 -2.51 6.70 -24.32
N LYS A 90 -3.45 6.15 -25.11
CA LYS A 90 -3.43 4.76 -25.58
C LYS A 90 -3.26 3.76 -24.43
N ALA A 91 -3.83 4.05 -23.27
CA ALA A 91 -3.77 3.17 -22.11
C ALA A 91 -4.66 1.94 -22.30
N GLU A 92 -4.24 0.82 -21.76
CA GLU A 92 -4.99 -0.44 -21.82
C GLU A 92 -5.85 -0.64 -20.59
N ALA A 93 -7.09 -1.12 -20.78
CA ALA A 93 -8.01 -1.41 -19.68
C ALA A 93 -7.74 -2.77 -19.04
N ASN A 94 -6.50 -3.02 -18.65
CA ASN A 94 -6.01 -4.32 -18.15
C ASN A 94 -5.92 -4.38 -16.61
N TRP A 95 -6.20 -3.29 -15.89
CA TRP A 95 -6.20 -3.30 -14.45
C TRP A 95 -7.49 -3.90 -13.89
N ASN A 96 -7.35 -5.01 -13.23
CA ASN A 96 -8.37 -5.68 -12.44
C ASN A 96 -7.70 -6.38 -11.24
N MET A 97 -8.49 -6.81 -10.24
CA MET A 97 -7.93 -7.39 -9.02
C MET A 97 -7.13 -8.66 -9.27
N THR A 98 -7.51 -9.48 -10.24
CA THR A 98 -6.78 -10.71 -10.58
C THR A 98 -5.40 -10.39 -11.14
N ASN A 99 -5.32 -9.46 -12.10
CA ASN A 99 -4.04 -9.04 -12.66
C ASN A 99 -3.18 -8.38 -11.59
N PHE A 100 -3.76 -7.49 -10.76
CA PHE A 100 -3.05 -6.88 -9.65
C PHE A 100 -2.42 -7.92 -8.70
N VAL A 101 -3.20 -8.95 -8.29
CA VAL A 101 -2.67 -10.03 -7.44
C VAL A 101 -1.52 -10.77 -8.13
N ASN A 102 -1.64 -11.08 -9.41
CA ASN A 102 -0.58 -11.75 -10.15
C ASN A 102 0.68 -10.89 -10.26
N ASP A 103 0.52 -9.61 -10.58
CA ASP A 103 1.63 -8.65 -10.66
C ASP A 103 2.35 -8.51 -9.30
N GLN A 104 1.59 -8.47 -8.20
CA GLN A 104 2.17 -8.44 -6.85
C GLN A 104 2.92 -9.73 -6.51
N ILE A 105 2.40 -10.90 -6.88
CA ILE A 105 3.08 -12.18 -6.69
C ILE A 105 4.42 -12.18 -7.43
N GLU A 106 4.45 -11.76 -8.69
CA GLU A 106 5.69 -11.70 -9.47
C GLU A 106 6.68 -10.65 -8.93
N LEU A 107 6.18 -9.52 -8.43
CA LEU A 107 7.00 -8.52 -7.77
C LEU A 107 7.65 -9.07 -6.50
N ILE A 108 6.87 -9.73 -5.64
CA ILE A 108 7.35 -10.38 -4.41
C ILE A 108 8.43 -11.42 -4.73
N LYS A 109 8.20 -12.30 -5.70
CA LYS A 109 9.18 -13.30 -6.13
C LYS A 109 10.52 -12.68 -6.52
N ARG A 110 10.48 -11.60 -7.29
CA ARG A 110 11.70 -10.88 -7.71
C ARG A 110 12.43 -10.21 -6.56
N GLN A 111 11.69 -9.62 -5.61
CA GLN A 111 12.28 -8.93 -4.46
C GLN A 111 12.86 -9.89 -3.44
N VAL A 112 12.17 -10.98 -3.16
CA VAL A 112 12.57 -11.97 -2.15
C VAL A 112 13.64 -12.92 -2.68
N GLY A 113 13.51 -13.38 -3.93
CA GLY A 113 14.37 -14.44 -4.48
C GLY A 113 14.28 -15.71 -3.63
N ASP A 114 15.43 -16.27 -3.28
CA ASP A 114 15.53 -17.50 -2.48
C ASP A 114 15.57 -17.27 -0.97
N LYS A 115 15.36 -16.02 -0.53
CA LYS A 115 15.43 -15.68 0.90
C LYS A 115 14.17 -16.10 1.63
N LYS A 116 14.32 -16.33 2.93
CA LYS A 116 13.18 -16.50 3.84
C LYS A 116 12.61 -15.14 4.23
N VAL A 117 11.29 -15.09 4.41
CA VAL A 117 10.55 -13.92 4.90
C VAL A 117 9.88 -14.27 6.21
N LEU A 118 10.09 -13.44 7.23
CA LEU A 118 9.34 -13.51 8.47
C LEU A 118 8.22 -12.46 8.43
N LEU A 119 6.99 -12.90 8.67
CA LEU A 119 5.82 -12.04 8.75
C LEU A 119 5.22 -12.07 10.14
N ALA A 120 5.12 -10.90 10.77
CA ALA A 120 4.32 -10.71 11.98
C ALA A 120 2.83 -10.78 11.63
N LEU A 121 2.15 -11.82 12.07
CA LEU A 121 0.74 -12.09 11.76
C LEU A 121 -0.14 -11.70 12.94
N SER A 122 -0.81 -10.56 12.86
CA SER A 122 -1.68 -10.07 13.93
C SER A 122 -3.08 -10.70 13.95
N GLY A 123 -3.49 -11.35 12.86
CA GLY A 123 -4.87 -11.82 12.66
C GLY A 123 -5.81 -10.77 12.06
N GLY A 124 -5.37 -9.50 11.91
CA GLY A 124 -6.11 -8.47 11.20
C GLY A 124 -6.12 -8.67 9.69
N VAL A 125 -7.06 -8.01 8.99
CA VAL A 125 -7.26 -8.15 7.55
C VAL A 125 -5.99 -7.88 6.75
N ASP A 126 -5.27 -6.80 7.06
CA ASP A 126 -4.09 -6.38 6.30
C ASP A 126 -2.97 -7.43 6.38
N SER A 127 -2.61 -7.88 7.59
CA SER A 127 -1.60 -8.92 7.78
C SER A 127 -2.00 -10.25 7.14
N SER A 128 -3.29 -10.58 7.13
CA SER A 128 -3.82 -11.79 6.51
C SER A 128 -3.74 -11.73 4.98
N VAL A 129 -4.03 -10.58 4.37
CA VAL A 129 -3.86 -10.38 2.91
C VAL A 129 -2.40 -10.47 2.51
N VAL A 130 -1.50 -9.83 3.27
CA VAL A 130 -0.06 -9.92 3.03
C VAL A 130 0.42 -11.37 3.15
N ALA A 131 0.00 -12.10 4.20
CA ALA A 131 0.32 -13.52 4.37
C ALA A 131 -0.14 -14.36 3.18
N ALA A 132 -1.37 -14.16 2.69
CA ALA A 132 -1.91 -14.91 1.56
C ALA A 132 -1.16 -14.63 0.25
N LEU A 133 -0.73 -13.37 0.00
CA LEU A 133 0.07 -13.01 -1.15
C LEU A 133 1.48 -13.62 -1.07
N LEU A 134 2.14 -13.50 0.08
CA LEU A 134 3.45 -14.07 0.32
C LEU A 134 3.43 -15.61 0.20
N LEU A 135 2.42 -16.27 0.78
CA LEU A 135 2.29 -17.72 0.69
C LEU A 135 2.17 -18.20 -0.77
N LYS A 136 1.40 -17.46 -1.60
CA LYS A 136 1.30 -17.76 -3.04
C LYS A 136 2.60 -17.46 -3.80
N ALA A 137 3.37 -16.48 -3.38
CA ALA A 137 4.57 -16.05 -4.08
C ALA A 137 5.79 -16.91 -3.74
N ILE A 138 6.02 -17.19 -2.45
CA ILE A 138 7.26 -17.78 -1.94
C ILE A 138 7.06 -19.07 -1.13
N GLY A 139 5.80 -19.50 -0.92
CA GLY A 139 5.49 -20.79 -0.29
C GLY A 139 6.21 -21.01 1.04
N ASP A 140 7.00 -22.08 1.13
CA ASP A 140 7.69 -22.51 2.35
C ASP A 140 8.77 -21.54 2.83
N ASN A 141 9.18 -20.57 2.00
CA ASN A 141 10.09 -19.50 2.42
C ASN A 141 9.41 -18.44 3.29
N LEU A 142 8.08 -18.51 3.45
CA LEU A 142 7.34 -17.67 4.39
C LEU A 142 7.26 -18.33 5.76
N VAL A 143 7.70 -17.62 6.79
CA VAL A 143 7.47 -17.95 8.20
C VAL A 143 6.53 -16.90 8.79
N CYS A 144 5.34 -17.30 9.19
CA CYS A 144 4.39 -16.45 9.90
C CYS A 144 4.60 -16.60 11.41
N VAL A 145 4.67 -15.51 12.13
CA VAL A 145 4.76 -15.51 13.61
C VAL A 145 3.52 -14.83 14.17
N HIS A 146 2.73 -15.58 14.93
CA HIS A 146 1.60 -15.06 15.70
C HIS A 146 1.94 -15.04 17.18
N VAL A 147 1.80 -13.87 17.79
CA VAL A 147 2.12 -13.65 19.20
C VAL A 147 0.82 -13.47 19.99
N ASN A 148 0.52 -14.43 20.87
CA ASN A 148 -0.51 -14.26 21.86
C ASN A 148 0.10 -13.52 23.08
N HIS A 149 -0.28 -12.27 23.23
CA HIS A 149 0.19 -11.38 24.30
C HIS A 149 -0.84 -11.22 25.44
N GLY A 150 -1.91 -11.99 25.43
CA GLY A 150 -2.96 -11.97 26.47
C GLY A 150 -3.94 -10.78 26.39
N LEU A 151 -3.80 -9.90 25.37
CA LEU A 151 -4.71 -8.75 25.14
C LEU A 151 -5.54 -8.93 23.87
N MET A 152 -5.52 -10.14 23.30
CA MET A 152 -6.35 -10.52 22.15
C MET A 152 -7.81 -10.67 22.58
N ARG A 153 -8.72 -10.56 21.60
CA ARG A 153 -10.12 -10.94 21.84
C ARG A 153 -10.22 -12.44 22.04
N LYS A 154 -11.27 -12.85 22.77
CA LYS A 154 -11.53 -14.27 23.03
C LYS A 154 -11.66 -15.05 21.71
N GLY A 155 -10.86 -16.09 21.54
CA GLY A 155 -10.88 -16.96 20.36
C GLY A 155 -10.07 -16.45 19.16
N GLU A 156 -9.56 -15.22 19.19
CA GLU A 156 -8.90 -14.60 18.01
C GLU A 156 -7.58 -15.29 17.66
N SER A 157 -6.80 -15.70 18.64
CA SER A 157 -5.55 -16.44 18.39
C SER A 157 -5.80 -17.86 17.86
N GLU A 158 -6.84 -18.53 18.38
CA GLU A 158 -7.26 -19.84 17.92
C GLU A 158 -7.74 -19.79 16.47
N ASP A 159 -8.50 -18.76 16.09
CA ASP A 159 -8.93 -18.52 14.71
C ASP A 159 -7.74 -18.32 13.76
N VAL A 160 -6.72 -17.58 14.19
CA VAL A 160 -5.49 -17.41 13.40
C VAL A 160 -4.79 -18.74 13.16
N VAL A 161 -4.64 -19.57 14.23
CA VAL A 161 -4.02 -20.88 14.10
C VAL A 161 -4.83 -21.78 13.17
N GLU A 162 -6.15 -21.81 13.33
CA GLU A 162 -7.02 -22.62 12.46
C GLU A 162 -6.89 -22.24 10.99
N VAL A 163 -6.97 -20.94 10.67
CA VAL A 163 -6.90 -20.46 9.29
C VAL A 163 -5.52 -20.69 8.69
N PHE A 164 -4.46 -20.25 9.36
CA PHE A 164 -3.13 -20.24 8.74
C PHE A 164 -2.41 -21.58 8.81
N SER A 165 -2.52 -22.32 9.91
CA SER A 165 -1.90 -23.64 10.01
C SER A 165 -2.74 -24.73 9.35
N ASN A 166 -4.05 -24.79 9.65
CA ASN A 166 -4.85 -25.94 9.26
C ASN A 166 -5.43 -25.80 7.86
N GLN A 167 -5.92 -24.60 7.48
CA GLN A 167 -6.54 -24.39 6.17
C GLN A 167 -5.52 -24.00 5.09
N LEU A 168 -4.68 -22.99 5.37
CA LEU A 168 -3.72 -22.47 4.41
C LEU A 168 -2.38 -23.23 4.41
N LYS A 169 -2.12 -24.09 5.40
CA LYS A 169 -0.87 -24.85 5.54
C LYS A 169 0.39 -23.98 5.56
N ALA A 170 0.25 -22.75 6.07
CA ALA A 170 1.38 -21.85 6.24
C ALA A 170 2.33 -22.35 7.35
N ASN A 171 3.60 -22.05 7.23
CA ASN A 171 4.57 -22.27 8.31
C ASN A 171 4.32 -21.22 9.40
N LEU A 172 3.46 -21.56 10.37
CA LEU A 172 3.05 -20.69 11.46
C LEU A 172 3.77 -21.06 12.75
N VAL A 173 4.50 -20.11 13.30
CA VAL A 173 5.08 -20.15 14.64
C VAL A 173 4.11 -19.41 15.59
N TYR A 174 3.45 -20.17 16.47
CA TYR A 174 2.60 -19.62 17.52
C TYR A 174 3.41 -19.43 18.79
N VAL A 175 3.40 -18.23 19.34
CA VAL A 175 4.16 -17.87 20.55
C VAL A 175 3.20 -17.34 21.60
N ASP A 176 3.04 -18.06 22.69
CA ASP A 176 2.30 -17.57 23.86
C ASP A 176 3.27 -16.91 24.84
N VAL A 177 3.11 -15.62 25.01
CA VAL A 177 3.89 -14.77 25.91
C VAL A 177 2.99 -13.90 26.78
N THR A 178 1.79 -14.42 27.04
CA THR A 178 0.76 -13.74 27.86
C THR A 178 1.32 -13.22 29.18
N ASP A 179 1.99 -14.07 29.94
CA ASP A 179 2.55 -13.69 31.24
C ASP A 179 3.64 -12.62 31.12
N ARG A 180 4.46 -12.69 30.06
CA ARG A 180 5.53 -11.71 29.80
C ARG A 180 4.96 -10.30 29.61
N PHE A 181 3.89 -10.17 28.86
CA PHE A 181 3.23 -8.88 28.61
C PHE A 181 2.45 -8.40 29.83
N LEU A 182 1.63 -9.26 30.44
CA LEU A 182 0.79 -8.88 31.55
C LEU A 182 1.61 -8.46 32.78
N ASN A 183 2.71 -9.16 33.08
CA ASN A 183 3.60 -8.80 34.20
C ASN A 183 4.26 -7.42 33.98
N LYS A 184 4.60 -7.04 32.76
CA LYS A 184 5.18 -5.72 32.46
C LYS A 184 4.15 -4.59 32.46
N LEU A 185 2.89 -4.91 32.24
CA LEU A 185 1.79 -3.95 32.27
C LEU A 185 1.17 -3.79 33.66
N ALA A 186 1.53 -4.65 34.61
CA ALA A 186 1.01 -4.60 35.97
C ALA A 186 1.33 -3.25 36.62
N GLY A 187 0.28 -2.55 37.12
CA GLY A 187 0.42 -1.24 37.76
C GLY A 187 0.69 -0.05 36.82
N VAL A 188 0.75 -0.26 35.51
CA VAL A 188 0.90 0.81 34.53
C VAL A 188 -0.49 1.34 34.18
N GLU A 189 -0.79 2.60 34.51
CA GLU A 189 -2.08 3.24 34.23
C GLU A 189 -2.06 4.08 32.96
N ASP A 190 -0.94 4.79 32.69
CA ASP A 190 -0.81 5.67 31.55
C ASP A 190 -0.87 4.93 30.20
N PRO A 191 -1.82 5.32 29.31
CA PRO A 191 -1.99 4.65 28.02
C PRO A 191 -0.77 4.71 27.10
N GLU A 192 -0.01 5.81 27.16
CA GLU A 192 1.17 5.96 26.31
C GLU A 192 2.34 5.08 26.78
N GLN A 193 2.50 4.94 28.08
CA GLN A 193 3.47 4.00 28.63
C GLN A 193 3.07 2.55 28.29
N LYS A 194 1.78 2.18 28.35
CA LYS A 194 1.32 0.88 27.91
C LYS A 194 1.71 0.59 26.47
N ARG A 195 1.45 1.53 25.54
CA ARG A 195 1.83 1.37 24.12
C ARG A 195 3.32 1.15 23.95
N LYS A 196 4.17 1.94 24.63
CA LYS A 196 5.63 1.81 24.55
C LYS A 196 6.12 0.45 25.09
N ILE A 197 5.55 -0.03 26.20
CA ILE A 197 5.87 -1.33 26.76
C ILE A 197 5.47 -2.44 25.78
N ILE A 198 4.25 -2.42 25.28
CA ILE A 198 3.73 -3.41 24.35
C ILE A 198 4.58 -3.44 23.07
N GLY A 199 4.83 -2.29 22.45
CA GLY A 199 5.64 -2.21 21.23
C GLY A 199 7.08 -2.69 21.43
N GLY A 200 7.71 -2.31 22.53
CA GLY A 200 9.06 -2.77 22.86
C GLY A 200 9.15 -4.28 23.13
N GLU A 201 8.11 -4.87 23.75
CA GLU A 201 8.09 -6.32 23.96
C GLU A 201 7.84 -7.10 22.68
N PHE A 202 7.00 -6.61 21.78
CA PHE A 202 6.82 -7.24 20.48
C PHE A 202 8.15 -7.36 19.73
N ILE A 203 8.96 -6.29 19.69
CA ILE A 203 10.27 -6.31 19.03
C ILE A 203 11.14 -7.41 19.63
N ARG A 204 11.24 -7.50 20.96
CA ARG A 204 12.04 -8.52 21.64
C ARG A 204 11.55 -9.95 21.36
N VAL A 205 10.24 -10.16 21.33
CA VAL A 205 9.67 -11.47 21.01
C VAL A 205 10.02 -11.86 19.56
N PHE A 206 9.96 -10.92 18.61
CA PHE A 206 10.37 -11.21 17.23
C PHE A 206 11.87 -11.45 17.09
N GLU A 207 12.71 -10.72 17.82
CA GLU A 207 14.15 -10.97 17.88
C GLU A 207 14.45 -12.38 18.43
N ASP A 208 13.77 -12.78 19.51
CA ASP A 208 13.86 -14.13 20.06
C ASP A 208 13.46 -15.18 18.99
N CYS A 209 12.36 -14.95 18.26
CA CYS A 209 11.90 -15.86 17.19
C CYS A 209 12.91 -15.96 16.03
N LEU A 210 13.57 -14.86 15.64
CA LEU A 210 14.56 -14.87 14.57
C LEU A 210 15.75 -15.77 14.88
N LEU A 211 16.17 -15.83 16.14
CA LEU A 211 17.26 -16.69 16.59
C LEU A 211 16.94 -18.19 16.49
N TYR A 212 15.66 -18.56 16.46
CA TYR A 212 15.21 -19.97 16.36
C TYR A 212 14.79 -20.39 14.95
N THR A 213 14.66 -19.43 14.01
CA THR A 213 14.18 -19.69 12.64
C THR A 213 15.24 -19.51 11.56
N SER A 214 16.45 -19.13 11.94
CA SER A 214 17.62 -18.97 11.05
C SER A 214 18.34 -20.28 10.74
#